data_56a0c69c58bbf7266248c5f7abb675cb
#
_entry.id   56a0c69c58bbf7266248c5f7abb675cb
#
_cell.length_a   1.000
_cell.length_b   1.000
_cell.length_c   1.000
_cell.angle_alpha   90.00
_cell.angle_beta   90.00
_cell.angle_gamma   90.00
#
_symmetry.space_group_name_H-M   'P 1'
#
loop_
_entity.id
_entity.type
_entity.pdbx_description
1 polymer ?
#
loop_
_entity_poly.entity_id
_entity_poly.type
_entity_poly.pdbx_seq_one_letter_code
_entity_poly.pdbx_strand_id
1 'polypeptide(L)'
;MRGMTGDHIGHSLRRLEDQRFLTGRGHYVDDFAVPGQLHGIVLRSPHGHALIERIDTAAARAMPGVSGVFTAADLDSDGIGALPCIAQVATVVPMIVPPRRALARDRVRHVGDPVVFVVADTAPQARDAAEAVAVEYRPMPAVVDAREALAARAPLLWDEAPGNLSYRFERGDKGAVDAAFAKAAHILEIELVNNRLVVAPIEPRAAIGTYDAAAGSFDLLLTGQGVHSLRRQLAEAVFHMPLERITVRAPDVGGGFGVKNFLYPSGCWCCGRRGGWASPSNGSPSAARSSSAPHRAATIIRGRAWH
;
A
#
# COMPACT_ATOMS: atom_id res chain seq x y z
N MET A 1 40.38 10.02 -14.31
CA MET A 1 39.10 10.15 -15.04
C MET A 1 39.39 9.90 -16.52
N ARG A 2 39.14 8.69 -17.04
CA ARG A 2 39.19 8.41 -18.48
C ARG A 2 37.89 8.92 -19.07
N GLY A 3 37.96 9.83 -20.02
CA GLY A 3 36.82 10.41 -20.71
C GLY A 3 35.99 9.33 -21.40
N MET A 4 34.72 9.24 -21.02
CA MET A 4 33.71 8.44 -21.72
C MET A 4 33.22 9.23 -22.94
N THR A 5 34.05 9.23 -24.00
CA THR A 5 33.64 9.68 -25.33
C THR A 5 33.44 8.45 -26.20
N GLY A 6 32.47 7.64 -25.90
CA GLY A 6 32.05 6.52 -26.72
C GLY A 6 30.59 6.72 -27.13
N ASP A 7 30.29 6.52 -28.38
CA ASP A 7 28.89 6.42 -28.84
C ASP A 7 28.30 5.14 -28.24
N HIS A 8 27.43 5.33 -27.25
CA HIS A 8 26.76 4.21 -26.52
C HIS A 8 25.51 3.71 -27.23
N ILE A 9 25.09 4.38 -28.28
CA ILE A 9 23.90 4.00 -29.06
C ILE A 9 24.21 2.70 -29.82
N GLY A 10 23.36 1.69 -29.62
CA GLY A 10 23.52 0.37 -30.24
C GLY A 10 24.48 -0.60 -29.53
N HIS A 11 25.10 -0.20 -28.41
CA HIS A 11 25.91 -1.06 -27.57
C HIS A 11 25.15 -1.57 -26.33
N SER A 12 25.30 -2.87 -26.06
CA SER A 12 24.79 -3.47 -24.82
C SER A 12 25.73 -3.14 -23.66
N LEU A 13 25.35 -2.17 -22.85
CA LEU A 13 26.09 -1.80 -21.65
C LEU A 13 25.71 -2.72 -20.48
N ARG A 14 26.71 -3.18 -19.73
CA ARG A 14 26.49 -3.91 -18.48
C ARG A 14 26.07 -2.94 -17.38
N ARG A 15 25.11 -3.32 -16.56
CA ARG A 15 24.76 -2.55 -15.36
C ARG A 15 25.87 -2.63 -14.34
N LEU A 16 26.13 -1.53 -13.65
CA LEU A 16 27.19 -1.45 -12.62
C LEU A 16 26.90 -2.40 -11.45
N GLU A 17 25.63 -2.64 -11.15
CA GLU A 17 25.14 -3.44 -10.03
C GLU A 17 25.19 -4.95 -10.32
N ASP A 18 25.28 -5.39 -11.57
CA ASP A 18 25.18 -6.81 -11.94
C ASP A 18 26.16 -7.69 -11.18
N GLN A 19 27.42 -7.26 -11.05
CA GLN A 19 28.42 -8.03 -10.33
C GLN A 19 28.05 -8.22 -8.85
N ARG A 20 27.53 -7.17 -8.20
CA ARG A 20 27.11 -7.21 -6.81
C ARG A 20 25.92 -8.15 -6.62
N PHE A 21 24.92 -8.05 -7.47
CA PHE A 21 23.73 -8.92 -7.39
C PHE A 21 24.03 -10.38 -7.69
N LEU A 22 24.81 -10.65 -8.75
CA LEU A 22 25.15 -12.02 -9.15
C LEU A 22 26.06 -12.74 -8.14
N THR A 23 26.72 -12.01 -7.24
CA THR A 23 27.58 -12.57 -6.20
C THR A 23 26.94 -12.54 -4.81
N GLY A 24 25.61 -12.34 -4.71
CA GLY A 24 24.87 -12.38 -3.46
C GLY A 24 25.18 -11.21 -2.51
N ARG A 25 25.64 -10.09 -3.02
CA ARG A 25 25.96 -8.88 -2.24
C ARG A 25 24.90 -7.79 -2.38
N GLY A 26 23.70 -8.14 -2.78
CA GLY A 26 22.53 -7.27 -2.70
C GLY A 26 22.09 -7.08 -1.26
N HIS A 27 21.55 -5.91 -0.94
CA HIS A 27 21.01 -5.59 0.39
C HIS A 27 19.56 -5.10 0.24
N TYR A 28 18.64 -5.94 0.65
CA TYR A 28 17.20 -5.70 0.60
C TYR A 28 16.68 -5.31 1.98
N VAL A 29 15.45 -4.82 2.08
CA VAL A 29 14.93 -4.34 3.38
C VAL A 29 15.00 -5.42 4.48
N ASP A 30 14.80 -6.70 4.12
CA ASP A 30 14.85 -7.79 5.09
C ASP A 30 16.26 -8.12 5.59
N ASP A 31 17.30 -7.64 4.92
CA ASP A 31 18.70 -7.81 5.35
C ASP A 31 19.13 -6.77 6.41
N PHE A 32 18.29 -5.75 6.64
CA PHE A 32 18.57 -4.74 7.67
C PHE A 32 17.93 -5.11 8.99
N ALA A 33 18.69 -4.89 10.05
CA ALA A 33 18.21 -5.00 11.42
C ALA A 33 18.58 -3.72 12.19
N VAL A 34 17.67 -3.27 13.03
CA VAL A 34 17.88 -2.10 13.89
C VAL A 34 17.83 -2.57 15.35
N PRO A 35 18.78 -2.12 16.22
CA PRO A 35 18.74 -2.47 17.65
C PRO A 35 17.38 -2.12 18.27
N GLY A 36 16.80 -3.07 19.03
CA GLY A 36 15.47 -2.91 19.61
C GLY A 36 14.31 -2.98 18.62
N GLN A 37 14.54 -3.53 17.42
CA GLN A 37 13.51 -3.67 16.40
C GLN A 37 12.37 -4.56 16.87
N LEU A 38 11.15 -4.05 16.71
CA LEU A 38 9.91 -4.80 16.87
C LEU A 38 9.41 -5.34 15.54
N HIS A 39 8.51 -6.31 15.59
CA HIS A 39 7.95 -6.95 14.41
C HIS A 39 6.45 -6.66 14.28
N GLY A 40 6.04 -6.16 13.12
CA GLY A 40 4.65 -5.82 12.82
C GLY A 40 3.98 -6.82 11.90
N ILE A 41 2.79 -7.26 12.27
CA ILE A 41 1.92 -8.13 11.47
C ILE A 41 0.55 -7.47 11.30
N VAL A 42 -0.05 -7.67 10.15
CA VAL A 42 -1.37 -7.14 9.81
C VAL A 42 -2.38 -8.25 9.73
N LEU A 43 -3.42 -8.18 10.56
CA LEU A 43 -4.62 -8.97 10.38
C LEU A 43 -5.44 -8.40 9.23
N ARG A 44 -5.81 -9.27 8.29
CA ARG A 44 -6.51 -8.89 7.07
C ARG A 44 -7.86 -9.57 6.96
N SER A 45 -8.81 -8.88 6.34
CA SER A 45 -10.14 -9.43 6.09
C SER A 45 -10.09 -10.64 5.15
N PRO A 46 -10.82 -11.72 5.48
CA PRO A 46 -11.10 -12.82 4.56
C PRO A 46 -12.26 -12.51 3.60
N HIS A 47 -13.04 -11.44 3.86
CA HIS A 47 -14.24 -11.09 3.11
C HIS A 47 -13.94 -10.10 1.99
N GLY A 48 -14.63 -10.26 0.86
CA GLY A 48 -14.59 -9.32 -0.26
C GLY A 48 -15.36 -8.02 0.03
N HIS A 49 -16.43 -8.11 0.83
CA HIS A 49 -17.23 -6.99 1.31
C HIS A 49 -17.95 -7.41 2.58
N ALA A 50 -17.74 -6.71 3.68
CA ALA A 50 -18.41 -6.98 4.94
C ALA A 50 -18.38 -5.73 5.85
N LEU A 51 -19.39 -5.60 6.71
CA LEU A 51 -19.31 -4.68 7.84
C LEU A 51 -18.46 -5.30 8.94
N ILE A 52 -17.70 -4.46 9.63
CA ILE A 52 -16.99 -4.82 10.86
C ILE A 52 -17.93 -4.44 12.02
N GLU A 53 -18.50 -5.45 12.66
CA GLU A 53 -19.43 -5.22 13.77
C GLU A 53 -18.68 -5.04 15.10
N ARG A 54 -17.59 -5.81 15.28
CA ARG A 54 -16.78 -5.74 16.50
C ARG A 54 -15.35 -6.18 16.23
N ILE A 55 -14.40 -5.54 16.88
CA ILE A 55 -13.01 -5.97 16.97
C ILE A 55 -12.66 -6.11 18.45
N ASP A 56 -12.32 -7.33 18.86
CA ASP A 56 -11.84 -7.61 20.21
C ASP A 56 -10.35 -7.89 20.19
N THR A 57 -9.59 -7.00 20.81
CA THR A 57 -8.12 -7.07 20.89
C THR A 57 -7.59 -7.48 22.25
N ALA A 58 -8.48 -7.77 23.22
CA ALA A 58 -8.10 -7.97 24.62
C ALA A 58 -7.14 -9.15 24.79
N ALA A 59 -7.47 -10.29 24.19
CA ALA A 59 -6.62 -11.48 24.24
C ALA A 59 -5.24 -11.22 23.62
N ALA A 60 -5.19 -10.59 22.45
CA ALA A 60 -3.94 -10.26 21.77
C ALA A 60 -3.07 -9.31 22.58
N ARG A 61 -3.66 -8.28 23.20
CA ARG A 61 -2.94 -7.31 24.05
C ARG A 61 -2.34 -7.93 25.30
N ALA A 62 -2.93 -9.01 25.81
CA ALA A 62 -2.47 -9.70 27.02
C ALA A 62 -1.33 -10.70 26.74
N MET A 63 -1.00 -10.97 25.48
CA MET A 63 0.03 -11.96 25.13
C MET A 63 1.44 -11.46 25.44
N PRO A 64 2.34 -12.33 25.93
CA PRO A 64 3.73 -11.97 26.21
C PRO A 64 4.45 -11.45 24.95
N GLY A 65 5.23 -10.37 25.15
CA GLY A 65 6.02 -9.75 24.09
C GLY A 65 5.20 -8.88 23.13
N VAL A 66 3.90 -8.72 23.31
CA VAL A 66 3.07 -7.81 22.52
C VAL A 66 3.24 -6.38 23.03
N SER A 67 3.77 -5.52 22.15
CA SER A 67 3.98 -4.08 22.43
C SER A 67 2.78 -3.23 22.08
N GLY A 68 1.95 -3.68 21.12
CA GLY A 68 0.75 -2.94 20.72
C GLY A 68 -0.14 -3.67 19.74
N VAL A 69 -1.45 -3.36 19.80
CA VAL A 69 -2.47 -3.83 18.88
C VAL A 69 -3.31 -2.62 18.48
N PHE A 70 -3.34 -2.29 17.20
CA PHE A 70 -3.90 -1.04 16.69
C PHE A 70 -5.01 -1.30 15.68
N THR A 71 -6.07 -0.53 15.82
CA THR A 71 -7.25 -0.51 14.97
C THR A 71 -7.34 0.84 14.22
N ALA A 72 -8.33 1.00 13.36
CA ALA A 72 -8.59 2.28 12.71
C ALA A 72 -8.90 3.40 13.72
N ALA A 73 -9.53 3.07 14.85
CA ALA A 73 -9.84 4.06 15.90
C ALA A 73 -8.56 4.63 16.54
N ASP A 74 -7.54 3.79 16.73
CA ASP A 74 -6.24 4.24 17.23
C ASP A 74 -5.56 5.20 16.24
N LEU A 75 -5.61 4.88 14.93
CA LEU A 75 -5.04 5.73 13.88
C LEU A 75 -5.78 7.07 13.76
N ASP A 76 -7.11 7.06 13.87
CA ASP A 76 -7.92 8.28 13.86
C ASP A 76 -7.57 9.17 15.07
N SER A 77 -7.39 8.59 16.27
CA SER A 77 -6.99 9.34 17.47
C SER A 77 -5.60 9.96 17.35
N ASP A 78 -4.71 9.34 16.59
CA ASP A 78 -3.36 9.83 16.31
C ASP A 78 -3.34 10.86 15.15
N GLY A 79 -4.48 11.14 14.53
CA GLY A 79 -4.59 12.08 13.42
C GLY A 79 -3.96 11.56 12.11
N ILE A 80 -3.89 10.24 11.94
CA ILE A 80 -3.34 9.63 10.72
C ILE A 80 -4.32 9.79 9.56
N GLY A 81 -3.90 10.52 8.54
CA GLY A 81 -4.71 10.80 7.36
C GLY A 81 -4.91 9.60 6.43
N ALA A 82 -5.78 9.78 5.45
CA ALA A 82 -6.00 8.78 4.41
C ALA A 82 -4.81 8.73 3.43
N LEU A 83 -4.56 7.56 2.85
CA LEU A 83 -3.58 7.42 1.77
C LEU A 83 -4.11 8.13 0.52
N PRO A 84 -3.33 9.04 -0.09
CA PRO A 84 -3.80 9.82 -1.22
C PRO A 84 -3.96 8.97 -2.49
N CYS A 85 -4.93 9.34 -3.31
CA CYS A 85 -5.00 8.89 -4.69
C CYS A 85 -4.09 9.80 -5.53
N ILE A 86 -3.02 9.22 -6.10
CA ILE A 86 -2.08 9.98 -6.93
C ILE A 86 -2.50 10.04 -8.40
N ALA A 87 -3.49 9.24 -8.80
CA ALA A 87 -4.05 9.29 -10.14
C ALA A 87 -5.03 10.48 -10.22
N GLN A 88 -4.57 11.58 -10.83
CA GLN A 88 -5.42 12.73 -11.15
C GLN A 88 -5.68 12.71 -12.65
N VAL A 89 -6.93 12.61 -13.02
CA VAL A 89 -7.36 12.54 -14.44
C VAL A 89 -8.28 13.72 -14.70
N ALA A 90 -8.03 14.45 -15.78
CA ALA A 90 -8.99 15.45 -16.28
C ALA A 90 -10.22 14.71 -16.81
N THR A 91 -11.35 14.88 -16.15
CA THR A 91 -12.57 14.10 -16.37
C THR A 91 -13.75 14.99 -16.74
N VAL A 92 -14.73 14.41 -17.43
CA VAL A 92 -15.97 15.12 -17.82
C VAL A 92 -16.80 15.48 -16.58
N VAL A 93 -16.75 14.66 -15.54
CA VAL A 93 -17.37 14.91 -14.24
C VAL A 93 -16.30 14.87 -13.16
N PRO A 94 -16.47 15.58 -12.03
CA PRO A 94 -15.51 15.53 -10.94
C PRO A 94 -15.22 14.09 -10.50
N MET A 95 -13.93 13.77 -10.37
CA MET A 95 -13.50 12.45 -9.92
C MET A 95 -13.87 12.25 -8.45
N ILE A 96 -14.57 11.17 -8.15
CA ILE A 96 -14.89 10.76 -6.78
C ILE A 96 -13.76 9.91 -6.27
N VAL A 97 -13.13 10.35 -5.17
CA VAL A 97 -12.00 9.66 -4.52
C VAL A 97 -12.38 9.35 -3.07
N PRO A 98 -12.96 8.19 -2.80
CA PRO A 98 -13.26 7.80 -1.44
C PRO A 98 -12.00 7.65 -0.58
N PRO A 99 -12.08 7.90 0.74
CA PRO A 99 -10.92 7.90 1.62
C PRO A 99 -10.34 6.49 1.79
N ARG A 100 -9.10 6.28 1.36
CA ARG A 100 -8.38 5.04 1.56
C ARG A 100 -7.63 5.09 2.89
N ARG A 101 -8.18 4.47 3.91
CA ARG A 101 -7.56 4.40 5.24
C ARG A 101 -6.45 3.35 5.30
N ALA A 102 -5.51 3.52 6.23
CA ALA A 102 -4.44 2.54 6.45
C ALA A 102 -4.95 1.26 7.12
N LEU A 103 -6.02 1.35 7.94
CA LEU A 103 -6.79 0.23 8.48
C LEU A 103 -8.28 0.46 8.21
N ALA A 104 -9.00 -0.61 7.91
CA ALA A 104 -10.45 -0.57 7.70
C ALA A 104 -11.16 -0.23 9.01
N ARG A 105 -12.14 0.69 8.94
CA ARG A 105 -12.88 1.17 10.11
C ARG A 105 -14.19 0.41 10.31
N ASP A 106 -15.15 0.65 9.45
CA ASP A 106 -16.52 0.16 9.60
C ASP A 106 -16.85 -0.96 8.63
N ARG A 107 -16.07 -1.04 7.54
CA ARG A 107 -16.35 -1.92 6.41
C ARG A 107 -15.06 -2.31 5.71
N VAL A 108 -14.95 -3.59 5.40
CA VAL A 108 -13.93 -4.11 4.49
C VAL A 108 -14.49 -4.21 3.08
N ARG A 109 -13.67 -3.89 2.08
CA ARG A 109 -14.09 -3.71 0.69
C ARG A 109 -13.37 -4.63 -0.31
N HIS A 110 -12.44 -5.41 0.18
CA HIS A 110 -11.76 -6.45 -0.62
C HIS A 110 -11.14 -7.50 0.28
N VAL A 111 -10.93 -8.70 -0.26
CA VAL A 111 -10.16 -9.74 0.44
C VAL A 111 -8.75 -9.23 0.69
N GLY A 112 -8.29 -9.29 1.92
CA GLY A 112 -6.98 -8.79 2.33
C GLY A 112 -6.97 -7.32 2.76
N ASP A 113 -8.14 -6.67 2.90
CA ASP A 113 -8.23 -5.33 3.47
C ASP A 113 -7.64 -5.32 4.89
N PRO A 114 -6.71 -4.42 5.21
CA PRO A 114 -6.07 -4.39 6.54
C PRO A 114 -7.07 -3.95 7.61
N VAL A 115 -7.14 -4.68 8.72
CA VAL A 115 -8.11 -4.43 9.80
C VAL A 115 -7.42 -4.09 11.11
N VAL A 116 -6.41 -4.86 11.51
CA VAL A 116 -5.66 -4.66 12.75
C VAL A 116 -4.17 -4.75 12.47
N PHE A 117 -3.40 -3.91 13.12
CA PHE A 117 -1.95 -3.97 13.11
C PHE A 117 -1.42 -4.35 14.49
N VAL A 118 -0.67 -5.43 14.56
CA VAL A 118 -0.10 -5.98 15.79
C VAL A 118 1.41 -5.83 15.77
N VAL A 119 1.98 -5.47 16.91
CA VAL A 119 3.42 -5.30 17.09
C VAL A 119 3.90 -6.07 18.31
N ALA A 120 4.96 -6.83 18.14
CA ALA A 120 5.57 -7.62 19.21
C ALA A 120 7.10 -7.67 19.08
N ASP A 121 7.75 -8.23 20.10
CA ASP A 121 9.21 -8.37 20.16
C ASP A 121 9.77 -9.26 19.05
N THR A 122 9.00 -10.26 18.63
CA THR A 122 9.39 -11.19 17.55
C THR A 122 8.26 -11.39 16.53
N ALA A 123 8.63 -11.79 15.33
CA ALA A 123 7.65 -12.07 14.27
C ALA A 123 6.69 -13.23 14.59
N PRO A 124 7.10 -14.33 15.23
CA PRO A 124 6.18 -15.35 15.74
C PRO A 124 5.17 -14.79 16.75
N GLN A 125 5.62 -14.07 17.78
CA GLN A 125 4.72 -13.46 18.77
C GLN A 125 3.71 -12.50 18.12
N ALA A 126 4.15 -11.67 17.16
CA ALA A 126 3.24 -10.77 16.44
C ALA A 126 2.19 -11.54 15.62
N ARG A 127 2.56 -12.72 15.08
CA ARG A 127 1.64 -13.57 14.31
C ARG A 127 0.63 -14.24 15.22
N ASP A 128 1.09 -14.86 16.29
CA ASP A 128 0.24 -15.53 17.28
C ASP A 128 -0.77 -14.53 17.89
N ALA A 129 -0.31 -13.33 18.21
CA ALA A 129 -1.17 -12.27 18.70
C ALA A 129 -2.18 -11.77 17.65
N ALA A 130 -1.78 -11.70 16.38
CA ALA A 130 -2.72 -11.35 15.31
C ALA A 130 -3.82 -12.41 15.13
N GLU A 131 -3.51 -13.68 15.35
CA GLU A 131 -4.48 -14.79 15.33
C GLU A 131 -5.42 -14.78 16.55
N ALA A 132 -4.98 -14.22 17.68
CA ALA A 132 -5.79 -14.05 18.88
C ALA A 132 -6.77 -12.88 18.82
N VAL A 133 -6.69 -12.02 17.80
CA VAL A 133 -7.68 -10.95 17.59
C VAL A 133 -8.96 -11.53 17.04
N ALA A 134 -10.08 -11.31 17.72
CA ALA A 134 -11.39 -11.67 17.22
C ALA A 134 -12.03 -10.52 16.47
N VAL A 135 -12.48 -10.78 15.23
CA VAL A 135 -13.23 -9.80 14.42
C VAL A 135 -14.56 -10.40 14.00
N GLU A 136 -15.62 -9.72 14.37
CA GLU A 136 -16.99 -10.10 13.97
C GLU A 136 -17.34 -9.33 12.68
N TYR A 137 -17.62 -10.10 11.64
CA TYR A 137 -18.00 -9.57 10.34
C TYR A 137 -19.44 -9.90 10.02
N ARG A 138 -20.15 -8.96 9.41
CA ARG A 138 -21.41 -9.22 8.72
C ARG A 138 -21.18 -9.16 7.22
N PRO A 139 -21.09 -10.30 6.53
CA PRO A 139 -20.84 -10.34 5.09
C PRO A 139 -21.90 -9.57 4.30
N MET A 140 -21.45 -8.92 3.24
CA MET A 140 -22.29 -8.20 2.29
C MET A 140 -22.05 -8.70 0.87
N PRO A 141 -22.99 -8.50 -0.05
CA PRO A 141 -22.76 -8.79 -1.45
C PRO A 141 -21.52 -8.05 -1.97
N ALA A 142 -20.64 -8.78 -2.66
CA ALA A 142 -19.41 -8.23 -3.23
C ALA A 142 -19.52 -8.18 -4.76
N VAL A 143 -18.90 -7.17 -5.35
CA VAL A 143 -18.78 -7.04 -6.82
C VAL A 143 -17.37 -7.42 -7.22
N VAL A 144 -17.24 -8.40 -8.10
CA VAL A 144 -15.95 -8.91 -8.59
C VAL A 144 -15.66 -8.42 -10.00
N ASP A 145 -16.66 -8.42 -10.89
CA ASP A 145 -16.53 -7.93 -12.26
C ASP A 145 -16.81 -6.42 -12.34
N ALA A 146 -15.91 -5.69 -13.01
CA ALA A 146 -16.03 -4.24 -13.16
C ALA A 146 -17.27 -3.82 -13.99
N ARG A 147 -17.72 -4.65 -14.94
CA ARG A 147 -18.93 -4.39 -15.74
C ARG A 147 -20.18 -4.55 -14.89
N GLU A 148 -20.21 -5.58 -14.05
CA GLU A 148 -21.31 -5.80 -13.11
C GLU A 148 -21.40 -4.68 -12.06
N ALA A 149 -20.28 -4.06 -11.71
CA ALA A 149 -20.24 -2.95 -10.76
C ALA A 149 -21.07 -1.74 -11.18
N LEU A 150 -21.25 -1.53 -12.50
CA LEU A 150 -22.04 -0.42 -13.06
C LEU A 150 -23.53 -0.77 -13.27
N ALA A 151 -23.94 -2.01 -13.00
CA ALA A 151 -25.33 -2.40 -13.12
C ALA A 151 -26.22 -1.65 -12.10
N ALA A 152 -27.45 -1.30 -12.48
CA ALA A 152 -28.34 -0.49 -11.66
C ALA A 152 -28.64 -1.08 -10.27
N ARG A 153 -28.50 -2.39 -10.08
CA ARG A 153 -28.73 -3.09 -8.82
C ARG A 153 -27.43 -3.58 -8.17
N ALA A 154 -26.26 -3.15 -8.67
CA ALA A 154 -24.99 -3.54 -8.07
C ALA A 154 -24.89 -2.99 -6.62
N PRO A 155 -24.40 -3.79 -5.67
CA PRO A 155 -24.15 -3.30 -4.34
C PRO A 155 -23.10 -2.19 -4.37
N LEU A 156 -23.34 -1.10 -3.65
CA LEU A 156 -22.40 0.01 -3.55
C LEU A 156 -21.21 -0.39 -2.67
N LEU A 157 -20.01 -0.18 -3.19
CA LEU A 157 -18.78 -0.38 -2.44
C LEU A 157 -18.46 0.85 -1.57
N TRP A 158 -18.78 2.05 -2.09
CA TRP A 158 -18.63 3.34 -1.41
C TRP A 158 -19.91 4.15 -1.56
N ASP A 159 -20.44 4.60 -0.44
CA ASP A 159 -21.68 5.37 -0.43
C ASP A 159 -21.53 6.72 -1.15
N GLU A 160 -20.28 7.26 -1.17
CA GLU A 160 -19.91 8.50 -1.85
C GLU A 160 -19.76 8.35 -3.37
N ALA A 161 -19.75 7.11 -3.89
CA ALA A 161 -19.59 6.80 -5.32
C ALA A 161 -20.85 6.14 -5.89
N PRO A 162 -21.91 6.93 -6.20
CA PRO A 162 -23.16 6.40 -6.76
C PRO A 162 -22.93 5.57 -8.02
N GLY A 163 -23.56 4.38 -8.08
CA GLY A 163 -23.37 3.43 -9.18
C GLY A 163 -21.95 2.88 -9.30
N ASN A 164 -21.13 2.94 -8.22
CA ASN A 164 -19.73 2.53 -8.21
C ASN A 164 -18.86 3.26 -9.26
N LEU A 165 -19.28 4.42 -9.73
CA LEU A 165 -18.57 5.21 -10.74
C LEU A 165 -17.69 6.25 -10.07
N SER A 166 -16.37 6.13 -10.24
CA SER A 166 -15.41 7.14 -9.74
C SER A 166 -15.28 8.32 -10.69
N TYR A 167 -15.18 8.07 -11.99
CA TYR A 167 -15.06 9.13 -13.01
C TYR A 167 -15.42 8.60 -14.39
N ARG A 168 -15.68 9.53 -15.31
CA ARG A 168 -15.82 9.28 -16.74
C ARG A 168 -14.76 10.09 -17.49
N PHE A 169 -13.95 9.41 -18.26
CA PHE A 169 -12.88 10.01 -19.05
C PHE A 169 -13.20 9.88 -20.54
N GLU A 170 -13.13 11.01 -21.24
CA GLU A 170 -13.31 11.05 -22.69
C GLU A 170 -12.16 11.87 -23.28
N ARG A 171 -11.60 11.41 -24.39
CA ARG A 171 -10.55 12.10 -25.12
C ARG A 171 -10.64 11.81 -26.61
N GLY A 172 -10.39 12.82 -27.42
CA GLY A 172 -10.41 12.71 -28.87
C GLY A 172 -11.55 13.55 -29.48
N ASP A 173 -11.70 13.45 -30.79
CA ASP A 173 -12.75 14.08 -31.56
C ASP A 173 -13.71 13.00 -32.07
N LYS A 174 -14.86 12.88 -31.39
CA LYS A 174 -15.87 11.88 -31.75
C LYS A 174 -16.39 12.09 -33.18
N GLY A 175 -16.59 13.33 -33.63
CA GLY A 175 -17.08 13.63 -34.98
C GLY A 175 -16.08 13.19 -36.05
N ALA A 176 -14.80 13.46 -35.85
CA ALA A 176 -13.74 13.01 -36.75
C ALA A 176 -13.64 11.48 -36.80
N VAL A 177 -13.78 10.80 -35.65
CA VAL A 177 -13.79 9.34 -35.56
C VAL A 177 -14.99 8.75 -36.30
N ASP A 178 -16.18 9.22 -36.02
CA ASP A 178 -17.41 8.75 -36.68
C ASP A 178 -17.32 8.95 -38.22
N ALA A 179 -16.81 10.10 -38.67
CA ALA A 179 -16.61 10.37 -40.10
C ALA A 179 -15.55 9.44 -40.74
N ALA A 180 -14.51 9.06 -39.99
CA ALA A 180 -13.53 8.10 -40.48
C ALA A 180 -14.13 6.69 -40.61
N PHE A 181 -14.88 6.23 -39.61
CA PHE A 181 -15.59 4.95 -39.69
C PHE A 181 -16.60 4.90 -40.86
N ALA A 182 -17.36 5.97 -41.08
CA ALA A 182 -18.32 6.04 -42.18
C ALA A 182 -17.68 5.90 -43.58
N LYS A 183 -16.39 6.22 -43.71
CA LYS A 183 -15.62 6.13 -44.95
C LYS A 183 -14.70 4.91 -45.04
N ALA A 184 -14.61 4.13 -43.98
CA ALA A 184 -13.70 2.99 -43.93
C ALA A 184 -14.16 1.88 -44.88
N ALA A 185 -13.24 1.36 -45.69
CA ALA A 185 -13.53 0.24 -46.59
C ALA A 185 -13.75 -1.07 -45.82
N HIS A 186 -13.11 -1.21 -44.68
CA HIS A 186 -13.22 -2.37 -43.79
C HIS A 186 -13.27 -1.90 -42.35
N ILE A 187 -14.15 -2.48 -41.56
CA ILE A 187 -14.27 -2.26 -40.13
C ILE A 187 -14.08 -3.62 -39.43
N LEU A 188 -13.18 -3.67 -38.44
CA LEU A 188 -13.01 -4.80 -37.58
C LEU A 188 -13.43 -4.38 -36.16
N GLU A 189 -14.29 -5.18 -35.55
CA GLU A 189 -14.72 -5.03 -34.18
C GLU A 189 -14.19 -6.24 -33.36
N ILE A 190 -13.52 -5.97 -32.25
CA ILE A 190 -13.02 -6.99 -31.35
C ILE A 190 -13.33 -6.61 -29.92
N GLU A 191 -13.70 -7.59 -29.11
CA GLU A 191 -13.82 -7.42 -27.67
C GLU A 191 -12.54 -7.92 -27.00
N LEU A 192 -11.92 -7.06 -26.20
CA LEU A 192 -10.69 -7.37 -25.46
C LEU A 192 -10.95 -7.28 -23.96
N VAL A 193 -10.57 -8.33 -23.25
CA VAL A 193 -10.57 -8.35 -21.79
C VAL A 193 -9.12 -8.28 -21.30
N ASN A 194 -8.76 -7.13 -20.73
CA ASN A 194 -7.46 -6.98 -20.08
C ASN A 194 -7.54 -7.51 -18.65
N ASN A 195 -7.15 -8.75 -18.47
CA ASN A 195 -7.21 -9.42 -17.18
C ASN A 195 -6.36 -8.73 -16.12
N ARG A 196 -6.87 -8.68 -14.89
CA ARG A 196 -6.07 -8.28 -13.75
C ARG A 196 -5.07 -9.38 -13.43
N LEU A 197 -3.80 -8.99 -13.36
CA LEU A 197 -2.71 -9.88 -12.98
C LEU A 197 -2.22 -9.53 -11.59
N VAL A 198 -1.84 -10.55 -10.84
CA VAL A 198 -1.09 -10.37 -9.61
C VAL A 198 0.37 -10.18 -9.97
N VAL A 199 0.89 -8.99 -9.68
CA VAL A 199 2.32 -8.76 -9.75
C VAL A 199 2.94 -9.35 -8.49
N ALA A 200 3.77 -10.37 -8.67
CA ALA A 200 4.45 -11.09 -7.59
C ALA A 200 5.97 -10.90 -7.69
N PRO A 201 6.50 -9.73 -7.24
CA PRO A 201 7.97 -9.57 -7.15
C PRO A 201 8.55 -10.63 -6.22
N ILE A 202 9.76 -11.11 -6.53
CA ILE A 202 10.47 -12.08 -5.68
C ILE A 202 10.65 -11.49 -4.27
N GLU A 203 11.06 -10.23 -4.16
CA GLU A 203 11.04 -9.51 -2.90
C GLU A 203 9.63 -8.98 -2.60
N PRO A 204 8.96 -9.45 -1.52
CA PRO A 204 7.70 -8.86 -1.07
C PRO A 204 7.92 -7.43 -0.56
N ARG A 205 6.82 -6.69 -0.37
CA ARG A 205 6.92 -5.36 0.27
C ARG A 205 7.30 -5.51 1.73
N ALA A 206 8.36 -4.79 2.12
CA ALA A 206 8.80 -4.67 3.50
C ALA A 206 9.07 -3.19 3.83
N ALA A 207 8.99 -2.85 5.12
CA ALA A 207 9.30 -1.52 5.61
C ALA A 207 9.83 -1.61 7.05
N ILE A 208 10.82 -0.77 7.37
CA ILE A 208 11.34 -0.53 8.70
C ILE A 208 11.19 0.96 8.98
N GLY A 209 10.39 1.31 9.98
CA GLY A 209 10.23 2.69 10.43
C GLY A 209 10.95 2.93 11.76
N THR A 210 11.62 4.05 11.88
CA THR A 210 12.20 4.53 13.13
C THR A 210 11.70 5.94 13.44
N TYR A 211 11.56 6.24 14.72
CA TYR A 211 11.18 7.56 15.19
C TYR A 211 12.23 8.11 16.14
N ASP A 212 12.76 9.29 15.85
CA ASP A 212 13.61 10.05 16.73
C ASP A 212 12.76 11.03 17.54
N ALA A 213 12.58 10.74 18.81
CA ALA A 213 11.77 11.56 19.72
C ALA A 213 12.38 12.94 19.98
N ALA A 214 13.71 13.06 19.99
CA ALA A 214 14.41 14.33 20.23
C ALA A 214 14.27 15.26 19.01
N ALA A 215 14.42 14.71 17.80
CA ALA A 215 14.24 15.46 16.57
C ALA A 215 12.77 15.58 16.16
N GLY A 216 11.86 14.75 16.67
CA GLY A 216 10.48 14.64 16.23
C GLY A 216 10.38 14.22 14.76
N SER A 217 11.25 13.32 14.31
CA SER A 217 11.39 12.94 12.90
C SER A 217 11.27 11.44 12.69
N PHE A 218 10.86 11.06 11.50
CA PHE A 218 10.74 9.67 11.06
C PHE A 218 11.77 9.33 10.00
N ASP A 219 12.32 8.13 10.07
CA ASP A 219 13.10 7.50 9.01
C ASP A 219 12.40 6.21 8.59
N LEU A 220 12.11 6.07 7.31
CA LEU A 220 11.44 4.94 6.71
C LEU A 220 12.32 4.31 5.66
N LEU A 221 12.82 3.10 5.93
CA LEU A 221 13.44 2.23 4.95
C LEU A 221 12.38 1.29 4.38
N LEU A 222 12.15 1.30 3.08
CA LEU A 222 11.10 0.48 2.46
C LEU A 222 11.48 -0.04 1.08
N THR A 223 10.78 -1.09 0.65
CA THR A 223 10.84 -1.52 -0.76
C THR A 223 9.97 -0.59 -1.60
N GLY A 224 10.57 0.29 -2.40
CA GLY A 224 9.82 1.30 -3.15
C GLY A 224 10.51 1.76 -4.42
N GLN A 225 9.73 2.33 -5.34
CA GLN A 225 10.19 2.82 -6.64
C GLN A 225 10.23 4.36 -6.74
N GLY A 226 9.77 5.08 -5.73
CA GLY A 226 9.65 6.54 -5.79
C GLY A 226 9.73 7.21 -4.42
N VAL A 227 10.90 7.15 -3.77
CA VAL A 227 11.09 7.63 -2.38
C VAL A 227 10.66 9.09 -2.15
N HIS A 228 10.92 9.99 -3.10
CA HIS A 228 10.54 11.40 -2.98
C HIS A 228 9.02 11.60 -3.00
N SER A 229 8.31 10.87 -3.88
CA SER A 229 6.85 10.90 -3.93
C SER A 229 6.24 10.30 -2.66
N LEU A 230 6.78 9.18 -2.19
CA LEU A 230 6.32 8.51 -0.97
C LEU A 230 6.55 9.40 0.26
N ARG A 231 7.71 10.06 0.35
CA ARG A 231 8.02 11.04 1.40
C ARG A 231 6.99 12.16 1.44
N ARG A 232 6.67 12.76 0.30
CA ARG A 232 5.69 13.83 0.20
C ARG A 232 4.29 13.36 0.63
N GLN A 233 3.84 12.22 0.13
CA GLN A 233 2.55 11.65 0.50
C GLN A 233 2.43 11.37 2.00
N LEU A 234 3.49 10.83 2.61
CA LEU A 234 3.54 10.61 4.06
C LEU A 234 3.47 11.93 4.83
N ALA A 235 4.25 12.94 4.43
CA ALA A 235 4.31 14.22 5.11
C ALA A 235 2.98 14.99 5.00
N GLU A 236 2.50 15.17 3.78
CA GLU A 236 1.37 16.07 3.51
C GLU A 236 0.01 15.43 3.80
N ALA A 237 -0.18 14.16 3.39
CA ALA A 237 -1.50 13.52 3.45
C ALA A 237 -1.70 12.61 4.66
N VAL A 238 -0.64 11.99 5.18
CA VAL A 238 -0.76 10.97 6.23
C VAL A 238 -0.44 11.56 7.61
N PHE A 239 0.72 12.20 7.76
CA PHE A 239 1.19 12.66 9.08
C PHE A 239 0.99 14.16 9.31
N HIS A 240 0.61 14.92 8.27
CA HIS A 240 0.40 16.37 8.33
C HIS A 240 1.56 17.10 9.02
N MET A 241 2.79 16.84 8.53
CA MET A 241 4.02 17.35 9.11
C MET A 241 4.98 17.88 8.05
N PRO A 242 5.96 18.72 8.41
CA PRO A 242 6.98 19.23 7.49
C PRO A 242 7.79 18.09 6.84
N LEU A 243 8.11 18.26 5.55
CA LEU A 243 8.90 17.29 4.77
C LEU A 243 10.24 16.95 5.43
N GLU A 244 10.86 17.93 6.09
CA GLU A 244 12.17 17.82 6.73
C GLU A 244 12.17 16.83 7.91
N ARG A 245 10.97 16.53 8.45
CA ARG A 245 10.78 15.58 9.54
C ARG A 245 10.63 14.13 9.07
N ILE A 246 10.61 13.88 7.75
CA ILE A 246 10.46 12.55 7.19
C ILE A 246 11.61 12.27 6.23
N THR A 247 12.33 11.19 6.48
CA THR A 247 13.30 10.61 5.56
C THR A 247 12.72 9.30 5.03
N VAL A 248 12.80 9.09 3.70
CA VAL A 248 12.40 7.85 3.05
C VAL A 248 13.54 7.33 2.21
N ARG A 249 13.92 6.10 2.44
CA ARG A 249 15.04 5.43 1.75
C ARG A 249 14.57 4.10 1.17
N ALA A 250 15.11 3.73 0.01
CA ALA A 250 14.95 2.40 -0.57
C ALA A 250 16.34 1.82 -0.81
N PRO A 251 16.65 0.63 -0.28
CA PRO A 251 17.86 -0.09 -0.61
C PRO A 251 17.73 -0.76 -1.98
N ASP A 252 18.39 -1.88 -2.21
CA ASP A 252 18.11 -2.69 -3.37
C ASP A 252 16.65 -3.15 -3.39
N VAL A 253 16.06 -3.19 -4.58
CA VAL A 253 14.64 -3.55 -4.75
C VAL A 253 14.51 -4.77 -5.63
N GLY A 254 14.06 -5.88 -5.06
CA GLY A 254 13.92 -7.18 -5.71
C GLY A 254 12.67 -7.31 -6.59
N GLY A 255 12.52 -6.39 -7.54
CA GLY A 255 11.39 -6.27 -8.44
C GLY A 255 10.36 -5.26 -7.97
N GLY A 256 10.02 -4.31 -8.84
CA GLY A 256 9.04 -3.26 -8.58
C GLY A 256 7.82 -3.34 -9.47
N PHE A 257 8.01 -3.47 -10.78
CA PHE A 257 6.96 -3.64 -11.81
C PHE A 257 5.79 -2.65 -11.69
N GLY A 258 6.07 -1.43 -11.20
CA GLY A 258 5.08 -0.40 -10.96
C GLY A 258 4.29 -0.53 -9.65
N VAL A 259 4.17 -1.72 -9.06
CA VAL A 259 3.36 -1.92 -7.85
C VAL A 259 3.98 -1.35 -6.59
N LYS A 260 5.30 -1.17 -6.55
CA LYS A 260 5.99 -0.55 -5.41
C LYS A 260 6.10 0.98 -5.53
N ASN A 261 5.43 1.59 -6.51
CA ASN A 261 5.42 3.03 -6.73
C ASN A 261 4.34 3.77 -5.91
N PHE A 262 3.47 3.05 -5.24
CA PHE A 262 2.37 3.62 -4.46
C PHE A 262 2.65 3.57 -2.97
N LEU A 263 2.09 4.54 -2.25
CA LEU A 263 2.07 4.48 -0.80
C LEU A 263 1.11 3.37 -0.34
N TYR A 264 1.65 2.45 0.43
CA TYR A 264 0.90 1.37 1.06
C TYR A 264 0.76 1.61 2.56
N PRO A 265 -0.28 1.02 3.19
CA PRO A 265 -0.47 1.11 4.63
C PRO A 265 0.74 0.75 5.46
N SER A 266 1.61 -0.18 5.00
CA SER A 266 2.85 -0.54 5.70
C SER A 266 3.77 0.65 5.99
N GLY A 267 3.87 1.62 5.08
CA GLY A 267 4.64 2.85 5.33
C GLY A 267 4.03 3.71 6.45
N CYS A 268 2.71 3.69 6.57
CA CYS A 268 2.02 4.43 7.63
C CYS A 268 2.18 3.74 8.99
N TRP A 269 2.04 2.40 9.05
CA TRP A 269 2.13 1.67 10.31
C TRP A 269 3.53 1.71 10.91
N CYS A 270 4.58 1.54 10.09
CA CYS A 270 5.96 1.55 10.56
C CYS A 270 6.38 2.92 11.14
N CYS A 271 5.75 4.01 10.74
CA CYS A 271 5.99 5.35 11.26
C CYS A 271 4.90 5.82 12.24
N GLY A 272 3.82 5.06 12.42
CA GLY A 272 2.65 5.46 13.19
C GLY A 272 2.91 5.61 14.67
N ARG A 273 2.13 6.49 15.28
CA ARG A 273 2.12 6.92 16.66
C ARG A 273 3.37 7.67 17.13
N ARG A 274 3.24 8.98 17.26
CA ARG A 274 4.25 9.89 17.84
C ARG A 274 4.78 9.33 19.16
N GLY A 275 5.88 8.54 19.11
CA GLY A 275 6.55 8.02 20.31
C GLY A 275 5.86 6.85 21.05
N GLY A 276 4.73 6.34 20.58
CA GLY A 276 4.02 5.23 21.25
C GLY A 276 4.64 3.85 21.10
N TRP A 277 5.63 3.72 20.20
CA TRP A 277 6.44 2.50 20.02
C TRP A 277 7.71 2.52 20.86
N ALA A 278 8.05 3.66 21.50
CA ALA A 278 9.16 3.71 22.42
C ALA A 278 8.82 2.87 23.63
N SER A 279 9.57 1.79 23.83
CA SER A 279 9.54 1.04 25.10
C SER A 279 9.79 2.03 26.24
N PRO A 280 9.02 2.03 27.32
CA PRO A 280 9.14 3.02 28.39
C PRO A 280 10.49 3.03 29.12
N SER A 281 11.40 2.11 28.81
CA SER A 281 12.52 1.84 29.68
C SER A 281 13.90 2.32 29.25
N ASN A 282 14.18 2.71 28.01
CA ASN A 282 15.59 3.01 27.66
C ASN A 282 15.82 3.94 26.47
N GLY A 283 15.16 5.04 26.27
CA GLY A 283 15.66 6.14 25.43
C GLY A 283 16.20 5.83 24.02
N SER A 284 16.10 4.59 23.57
CA SER A 284 16.56 4.15 22.24
C SER A 284 15.42 4.24 21.24
N PRO A 285 15.69 4.66 20.00
CA PRO A 285 14.66 4.71 18.96
C PRO A 285 14.09 3.31 18.73
N SER A 286 12.78 3.19 18.79
CA SER A 286 12.09 1.93 18.46
C SER A 286 11.88 1.82 16.97
N ALA A 287 12.15 0.65 16.42
CA ALA A 287 11.91 0.35 15.02
C ALA A 287 10.89 -0.78 14.89
N ALA A 288 9.96 -0.65 13.96
CA ALA A 288 9.01 -1.69 13.66
C ALA A 288 9.14 -2.14 12.20
N ARG A 289 9.27 -3.44 11.99
CA ARG A 289 9.25 -4.07 10.67
C ARG A 289 7.87 -4.61 10.38
N SER A 290 7.34 -4.28 9.22
CA SER A 290 6.14 -4.90 8.68
C SER A 290 6.50 -5.70 7.43
N SER A 291 6.42 -7.01 7.50
CA SER A 291 6.53 -7.89 6.33
C SER A 291 5.14 -8.38 5.94
N SER A 292 4.77 -8.23 4.69
CA SER A 292 3.56 -8.84 4.15
C SER A 292 3.91 -10.18 3.54
N ALA A 293 3.35 -11.27 4.07
CA ALA A 293 3.53 -12.60 3.50
C ALA A 293 3.14 -12.62 2.01
N PRO A 294 3.91 -13.30 1.13
CA PRO A 294 3.74 -13.23 -0.33
C PRO A 294 2.31 -13.57 -0.80
N HIS A 295 1.69 -14.56 -0.21
CA HIS A 295 0.35 -15.04 -0.61
C HIS A 295 -0.80 -14.07 -0.26
N ARG A 296 -0.61 -13.18 0.71
CA ARG A 296 -1.64 -12.19 1.11
C ARG A 296 -1.34 -10.79 0.56
N ALA A 297 -0.09 -10.47 0.28
CA ALA A 297 0.29 -9.21 -0.35
C ALA A 297 -0.23 -9.09 -1.80
N ALA A 298 -0.27 -10.20 -2.53
CA ALA A 298 -0.79 -10.26 -3.89
C ALA A 298 -2.26 -9.83 -4.00
N THR A 299 -3.06 -10.06 -2.98
CA THR A 299 -4.48 -9.72 -2.98
C THR A 299 -4.73 -8.21 -2.84
N ILE A 300 -3.82 -7.47 -2.21
CA ILE A 300 -3.97 -6.01 -2.02
C ILE A 300 -3.84 -5.25 -3.34
N ILE A 301 -3.09 -5.78 -4.29
CA ILE A 301 -2.89 -5.16 -5.60
C ILE A 301 -4.18 -5.19 -6.44
N ARG A 302 -5.10 -6.09 -6.14
CA ARG A 302 -6.42 -6.19 -6.78
C ARG A 302 -7.38 -5.06 -6.39
N GLY A 303 -7.10 -4.27 -5.38
CA GLY A 303 -7.85 -3.06 -5.01
C GLY A 303 -7.75 -1.92 -6.01
N ARG A 304 -7.18 -2.14 -7.19
CA ARG A 304 -7.22 -1.24 -8.33
C ARG A 304 -8.40 -1.54 -9.24
N ALA A 305 -9.57 -1.52 -8.74
CA ALA A 305 -10.74 -1.36 -9.58
C ALA A 305 -10.98 0.13 -9.87
N TRP A 306 -9.93 0.83 -10.29
CA TRP A 306 -10.00 2.22 -10.69
C TRP A 306 -9.60 2.36 -12.17
N HIS A 307 -10.20 1.54 -13.01
CA HIS A 307 -10.16 1.72 -14.46
C HIS A 307 -11.56 1.52 -15.02
#